data_d75a661bdc869b683ebac291083e5e28
#
_entry.id   d75a661bdc869b683ebac291083e5e28
#
_cell.length_a   1.000
_cell.length_b   1.000
_cell.length_c   1.000
_cell.angle_alpha   90.00
_cell.angle_beta   90.00
_cell.angle_gamma   90.00
#
_symmetry.space_group_name_H-M   'P 1'
#
loop_
_entity.id
_entity.type
_entity.pdbx_description
1 polymer ?
#
loop_
_entity_poly.entity_id
_entity_poly.type
_entity_poly.pdbx_seq_one_letter_code
_entity_poly.pdbx_strand_id
1 'polypeptide(L)'
;MPDFRGLFLRGVGGNSAGLGNIQGDAIRNIYGTIAGYNGGIRAMGGAFAPGWNENAASAGNTFNIPCGVQFNASLIVPTAEENRPVNTAVRYLVRARN
;
A
#
# COMPACT_ATOMS: atom_id res chain seq x y z
N MET A 1 -13.89 21.65 21.00
CA MET A 1 -13.12 20.48 21.40
C MET A 1 -12.98 19.51 20.23
N PRO A 2 -11.76 19.15 19.84
CA PRO A 2 -11.63 18.15 18.80
C PRO A 2 -12.10 16.79 19.30
N ASP A 3 -12.64 16.02 18.38
CA ASP A 3 -13.13 14.69 18.66
C ASP A 3 -12.06 13.70 18.24
N PHE A 4 -11.42 13.05 19.20
CA PHE A 4 -10.34 12.09 18.93
C PHE A 4 -10.82 10.63 18.97
N ARG A 5 -12.12 10.41 19.05
CA ARG A 5 -12.64 9.05 19.10
C ARG A 5 -12.30 8.32 17.81
N GLY A 6 -11.78 7.11 17.94
CA GLY A 6 -11.38 6.31 16.79
C GLY A 6 -10.05 6.72 16.17
N LEU A 7 -9.32 7.64 16.79
CA LEU A 7 -8.07 8.15 16.26
C LEU A 7 -6.93 7.84 17.20
N PHE A 8 -5.78 7.61 16.62
CA PHE A 8 -4.52 7.61 17.35
C PHE A 8 -3.92 9.00 17.28
N LEU A 9 -3.26 9.41 18.34
CA LEU A 9 -2.61 10.72 18.39
C LEU A 9 -1.14 10.54 18.10
N ARG A 10 -0.58 11.45 17.30
CA ARG A 10 0.86 11.45 17.03
C ARG A 10 1.38 12.88 17.08
N GLY A 11 2.66 13.01 17.38
CA GLY A 11 3.27 14.32 17.39
C GLY A 11 3.33 14.92 15.99
N VAL A 12 3.12 16.22 15.91
CA VAL A 12 3.23 16.93 14.66
C VAL A 12 4.70 16.97 14.23
N GLY A 13 4.93 16.81 12.94
CA GLY A 13 6.26 16.77 12.35
C GLY A 13 6.57 15.42 11.75
N GLY A 14 7.74 15.30 11.13
CA GLY A 14 8.12 14.06 10.46
C GLY A 14 7.07 13.62 9.46
N ASN A 15 6.59 12.40 9.61
CA ASN A 15 5.61 11.83 8.68
C ASN A 15 4.17 12.17 9.04
N SER A 16 3.94 13.03 10.03
CA SER A 16 2.57 13.39 10.38
C SER A 16 1.96 14.30 9.32
N ALA A 17 0.63 14.37 9.32
CA ALA A 17 -0.06 15.43 8.60
C ALA A 17 0.11 16.74 9.38
N GLY A 18 -0.47 17.81 8.87
CA GLY A 18 -0.46 19.07 9.58
C GLY A 18 -1.22 18.99 10.89
N LEU A 19 -0.90 19.90 11.77
CA LEU A 19 -1.51 19.95 13.11
C LEU A 19 -3.03 19.94 13.01
N GLY A 20 -3.67 19.01 13.72
CA GLY A 20 -5.11 18.89 13.75
C GLY A 20 -5.74 18.19 12.57
N ASN A 21 -4.98 17.89 11.53
CA ASN A 21 -5.51 17.19 10.37
C ASN A 21 -5.54 15.68 10.60
N ILE A 22 -6.55 15.04 10.04
CA ILE A 22 -6.66 13.60 10.11
C ILE A 22 -5.87 12.99 8.98
N GLN A 23 -5.05 12.03 9.31
CA GLN A 23 -4.23 11.29 8.36
C GLN A 23 -4.76 9.87 8.31
N GLY A 24 -5.10 9.40 7.10
CA GLY A 24 -5.61 8.05 6.92
C GLY A 24 -4.57 6.99 7.23
N ASP A 25 -5.06 5.80 7.49
CA ASP A 25 -4.18 4.65 7.70
C ASP A 25 -3.41 4.31 6.43
N ALA A 26 -2.29 3.66 6.60
CA ALA A 26 -1.49 3.20 5.49
C ALA A 26 -0.57 2.10 5.94
N ILE A 27 -0.10 1.31 4.98
CA ILE A 27 0.97 0.34 5.22
C ILE A 27 2.08 0.62 4.23
N ARG A 28 3.27 0.18 4.57
CA ARG A 28 4.33 0.15 3.56
C ARG A 28 3.94 -0.87 2.51
N ASN A 29 4.22 -0.54 1.25
CA ASN A 29 3.78 -1.40 0.15
C ASN A 29 4.46 -2.77 0.26
N ILE A 30 3.69 -3.79 0.00
CA ILE A 30 4.18 -5.16 -0.13
C ILE A 30 4.12 -5.49 -1.61
N TYR A 31 5.28 -5.80 -2.17
CA TYR A 31 5.39 -6.05 -3.61
C TYR A 31 6.17 -7.33 -3.81
N GLY A 32 5.69 -8.14 -4.73
CA GLY A 32 6.40 -9.34 -5.11
C GLY A 32 5.89 -9.82 -6.46
N THR A 33 6.62 -10.74 -7.05
CA THR A 33 6.25 -11.29 -8.34
C THR A 33 6.40 -12.79 -8.34
N ILE A 34 5.57 -13.44 -9.14
CA ILE A 34 5.65 -14.86 -9.41
C ILE A 34 5.72 -15.04 -10.91
N ALA A 35 6.69 -15.80 -11.38
CA ALA A 35 6.81 -16.11 -12.78
C ALA A 35 5.96 -17.35 -13.10
N GLY A 36 5.13 -17.23 -14.12
CA GLY A 36 4.40 -18.37 -14.64
C GLY A 36 5.21 -19.07 -15.71
N TYR A 37 4.87 -20.31 -15.95
CA TYR A 37 5.54 -21.11 -16.95
C TYR A 37 4.49 -21.84 -17.79
N ASN A 38 4.63 -21.75 -19.08
CA ASN A 38 3.79 -22.43 -20.06
C ASN A 38 2.28 -22.21 -19.84
N GLY A 39 1.75 -21.24 -20.51
CA GLY A 39 0.32 -20.99 -20.53
C GLY A 39 -0.15 -19.82 -19.70
N GLY A 40 0.71 -19.28 -18.89
CA GLY A 40 0.40 -18.06 -18.16
C GLY A 40 -0.67 -18.20 -17.10
N ILE A 41 -0.98 -17.11 -16.48
CA ILE A 41 -2.01 -17.03 -15.47
C ILE A 41 -3.12 -16.13 -16.01
N ARG A 42 -4.35 -16.63 -16.05
CA ARG A 42 -5.41 -15.95 -16.78
C ARG A 42 -6.32 -15.11 -15.89
N ALA A 43 -6.41 -15.46 -14.63
CA ALA A 43 -7.33 -14.76 -13.73
C ALA A 43 -6.55 -14.22 -12.55
N MET A 44 -6.64 -12.94 -12.34
CA MET A 44 -6.03 -12.31 -11.18
C MET A 44 -6.84 -11.08 -10.83
N GLY A 45 -6.78 -10.71 -9.58
CA GLY A 45 -7.53 -9.57 -9.11
C GLY A 45 -7.04 -9.11 -7.77
N GLY A 46 -7.63 -8.07 -7.26
CA GLY A 46 -7.24 -7.50 -5.99
C GLY A 46 -5.83 -6.96 -6.06
N ALA A 47 -4.99 -7.43 -5.16
CA ALA A 47 -3.59 -7.00 -5.11
C ALA A 47 -2.72 -7.70 -6.16
N PHE A 48 -3.26 -8.65 -6.88
CA PHE A 48 -2.53 -9.31 -7.94
C PHE A 48 -2.82 -8.67 -9.28
N ALA A 49 -1.81 -8.53 -10.09
CA ALA A 49 -1.93 -7.94 -11.42
C ALA A 49 -0.92 -8.58 -12.35
N PRO A 50 -1.11 -8.41 -13.68
CA PRO A 50 -0.09 -8.90 -14.60
C PRO A 50 1.25 -8.23 -14.36
N GLY A 51 2.28 -9.03 -14.16
CA GLY A 51 3.62 -8.50 -13.95
C GLY A 51 4.33 -8.20 -15.26
N TRP A 52 4.25 -9.14 -16.20
CA TRP A 52 4.81 -8.96 -17.53
C TRP A 52 4.15 -9.95 -18.47
N ASN A 53 4.22 -9.62 -19.75
CA ASN A 53 3.76 -10.49 -20.82
C ASN A 53 4.97 -11.06 -21.53
N GLU A 54 5.02 -12.37 -21.65
CA GLU A 54 5.96 -12.99 -22.57
C GLU A 54 5.22 -13.40 -23.83
N ASN A 55 5.87 -13.17 -24.95
CA ASN A 55 5.40 -13.72 -26.19
C ASN A 55 5.59 -15.22 -26.13
N ALA A 56 4.48 -15.93 -25.97
CA ALA A 56 4.52 -17.37 -25.97
C ALA A 56 4.63 -17.89 -27.40
N ALA A 57 5.61 -17.39 -28.11
CA ALA A 57 5.80 -17.76 -29.50
C ALA A 57 6.20 -19.22 -29.68
N SER A 58 6.58 -19.86 -28.62
CA SER A 58 7.15 -21.19 -28.71
C SER A 58 6.12 -22.31 -28.75
N ALA A 59 4.85 -22.02 -28.50
CA ALA A 59 3.87 -23.10 -28.41
C ALA A 59 2.72 -22.96 -29.39
N GLY A 60 2.89 -22.19 -30.42
CA GLY A 60 1.80 -21.91 -31.32
C GLY A 60 0.66 -21.13 -30.68
N ASN A 61 0.94 -20.57 -29.56
CA ASN A 61 -0.02 -19.81 -28.80
C ASN A 61 0.02 -18.37 -29.28
N THR A 62 -1.06 -17.92 -29.87
CA THR A 62 -1.14 -16.58 -30.43
C THR A 62 -1.60 -15.55 -29.42
N PHE A 63 -1.79 -15.92 -28.19
CA PHE A 63 -2.32 -15.03 -27.18
C PHE A 63 -1.20 -14.48 -26.33
N ASN A 64 -1.24 -13.17 -26.09
CA ASN A 64 -0.39 -12.55 -25.12
C ASN A 64 -0.92 -12.90 -23.73
N ILE A 65 -0.39 -13.94 -23.13
CA ILE A 65 -0.79 -14.39 -21.82
C ILE A 65 0.23 -13.86 -20.83
N PRO A 66 -0.21 -13.19 -19.76
CA PRO A 66 0.74 -12.74 -18.75
C PRO A 66 1.48 -13.95 -18.16
N CYS A 67 2.80 -13.91 -18.22
CA CYS A 67 3.64 -14.98 -17.69
C CYS A 67 4.06 -14.73 -16.26
N GLY A 68 3.90 -13.51 -15.78
CA GLY A 68 4.23 -13.16 -14.43
C GLY A 68 3.04 -12.55 -13.71
N VAL A 69 3.02 -12.74 -12.42
CA VAL A 69 2.03 -12.13 -11.54
C VAL A 69 2.77 -11.28 -10.55
N GLN A 70 2.32 -10.06 -10.37
CA GLN A 70 2.85 -9.21 -9.31
C GLN A 70 1.83 -9.13 -8.20
N PHE A 71 2.33 -9.12 -6.98
CA PHE A 71 1.55 -8.74 -5.81
C PHE A 71 1.92 -7.31 -5.46
N ASN A 72 0.92 -6.45 -5.36
CA ASN A 72 1.14 -5.05 -5.08
C ASN A 72 0.03 -4.56 -4.18
N ALA A 73 0.36 -4.38 -2.90
CA ALA A 73 -0.66 -4.00 -1.92
C ALA A 73 -1.29 -2.65 -2.25
N SER A 74 -0.57 -1.77 -2.95
CA SER A 74 -1.11 -0.45 -3.26
C SER A 74 -2.31 -0.49 -4.18
N LEU A 75 -2.58 -1.62 -4.82
CA LEU A 75 -3.77 -1.76 -5.67
C LEU A 75 -5.05 -1.85 -4.84
N ILE A 76 -4.95 -2.21 -3.58
CA ILE A 76 -6.10 -2.49 -2.74
C ILE A 76 -6.16 -1.59 -1.51
N VAL A 77 -5.02 -1.29 -0.92
CA VAL A 77 -4.97 -0.57 0.35
C VAL A 77 -4.11 0.68 0.20
N PRO A 78 -4.36 1.69 1.04
CA PRO A 78 -3.48 2.86 1.04
C PRO A 78 -2.07 2.47 1.46
N THR A 79 -1.08 2.99 0.76
CA THR A 79 0.31 2.72 1.08
C THR A 79 1.06 4.03 1.28
N ALA A 80 2.11 3.94 2.08
CA ALA A 80 3.00 5.06 2.35
C ALA A 80 4.36 4.50 2.75
N GLU A 81 5.27 5.38 3.07
CA GLU A 81 6.59 4.96 3.51
C GLU A 81 6.60 4.42 4.94
N GLU A 82 5.48 4.49 5.62
CA GLU A 82 5.35 4.00 6.99
C GLU A 82 4.05 3.24 7.14
N ASN A 83 4.00 2.36 8.13
CA ASN A 83 2.77 1.75 8.60
C ASN A 83 2.18 2.67 9.67
N ARG A 84 0.91 3.00 9.52
CA ARG A 84 0.28 3.89 10.50
C ARG A 84 -1.21 3.62 10.60
N PRO A 85 -1.79 3.79 11.79
CA PRO A 85 -3.26 3.81 11.91
C PRO A 85 -3.81 5.18 11.49
N VAL A 86 -5.12 5.26 11.42
CA VAL A 86 -5.78 6.55 11.27
C VAL A 86 -5.43 7.40 12.48
N ASN A 87 -4.93 8.59 12.24
CA ASN A 87 -4.34 9.40 13.29
C ASN A 87 -4.58 10.88 13.05
N THR A 88 -4.32 11.64 14.07
CA THR A 88 -4.29 13.09 13.94
C THR A 88 -3.04 13.62 14.63
N ALA A 89 -2.47 14.66 14.06
CA ALA A 89 -1.27 15.26 14.62
C ALA A 89 -1.63 16.23 15.73
N VAL A 90 -0.92 16.11 16.82
CA VAL A 90 -1.09 16.98 17.97
C VAL A 90 0.29 17.46 18.41
N ARG A 91 0.30 18.54 19.15
CA ARG A 91 1.52 19.03 19.75
C ARG A 91 1.54 18.61 21.22
N TYR A 92 2.49 17.78 21.57
CA TYR A 92 2.64 17.36 22.96
C TYR A 92 3.35 18.45 23.73
N LEU A 93 2.77 18.81 24.84
CA LEU A 93 3.33 19.83 25.72
C LEU A 93 3.59 19.21 27.08
N VAL A 94 4.77 19.47 27.60
CA VAL A 94 5.14 19.01 28.93
C VAL A 94 5.14 20.23 29.83
N ARG A 95 4.37 20.16 30.90
CA ARG A 95 4.34 21.24 31.86
C ARG A 95 5.62 21.27 32.66
N ALA A 96 6.36 22.33 32.49
CA ALA A 96 7.54 22.53 33.31
C ALA A 96 7.13 22.96 34.71
N ARG A 97 7.77 22.39 35.68
CA ARG A 97 7.48 22.68 37.07
C ARG A 97 8.67 23.38 37.69
N ASN A 98 8.40 24.50 38.32
CA ASN A 98 9.44 25.25 39.00
C ASN A 98 9.81 24.59 40.33
#